data_edd83d6b1a2f3399bd1bdfd1f87ea6ef
#
_entry.id   edd83d6b1a2f3399bd1bdfd1f87ea6ef
#
_cell.length_a   1.000
_cell.length_b   1.000
_cell.length_c   1.000
_cell.angle_alpha   90.00
_cell.angle_beta   90.00
_cell.angle_gamma   90.00
#
_symmetry.space_group_name_H-M   'P 1'
#
loop_
_entity.id
_entity.type
_entity.pdbx_description
1 polymer ?
#
loop_
_entity_poly.entity_id
_entity_poly.type
_entity_poly.pdbx_seq_one_letter_code
_entity_poly.pdbx_strand_id
1 'polypeptide(L)'
;MRLRNPALTVLVVFTLGGCSVLPRPASPPRYHDFGPATVPASTLSAPIGLGGVSAPPWLEGDTVWYRFLKRDPTRLRAYAENRWLAPPPRLLAQAMREHLHASDRPRYRLRLHLVRFEQDFTSLTRATVVVRIHAMLLDRAGLVWAQKLFQLSGPTTPDVSGAVDGLSALGEQAAKEISAWAAACTGSGGSVPLSVCGGS
;
A
#
# COMPACT_ATOMS: atom_id res chain seq x y z
N MET A 1 39.36 84.35 -15.03
CA MET A 1 37.90 84.07 -14.92
C MET A 1 37.68 82.63 -15.26
N ARG A 2 37.55 81.72 -14.29
CA ARG A 2 37.42 80.25 -14.50
C ARG A 2 36.02 79.83 -14.14
N LEU A 3 35.26 79.43 -15.14
CA LEU A 3 33.95 78.78 -14.96
C LEU A 3 34.17 77.37 -14.53
N ARG A 4 33.74 77.08 -13.32
CA ARG A 4 33.68 75.67 -12.81
C ARG A 4 32.28 75.09 -13.12
N ASN A 5 32.22 74.11 -14.00
CA ASN A 5 31.02 73.34 -14.22
C ASN A 5 30.83 72.40 -13.02
N PRO A 6 29.65 72.38 -12.40
CA PRO A 6 29.34 71.27 -11.47
C PRO A 6 28.85 70.08 -12.27
N ALA A 7 29.65 69.00 -12.26
CA ALA A 7 29.24 67.73 -12.77
C ALA A 7 28.08 67.19 -11.92
N LEU A 8 26.93 67.12 -12.55
CA LEU A 8 25.72 66.45 -11.97
C LEU A 8 25.93 64.95 -11.92
N THR A 9 26.38 64.47 -10.79
CA THR A 9 26.51 63.08 -10.55
C THR A 9 25.10 62.46 -10.24
N VAL A 10 24.46 61.96 -11.25
CA VAL A 10 23.21 61.23 -11.10
C VAL A 10 23.55 59.84 -10.51
N LEU A 11 23.35 59.69 -9.21
CA LEU A 11 23.43 58.42 -8.51
C LEU A 11 22.16 57.60 -8.83
N VAL A 12 22.23 56.70 -9.82
CA VAL A 12 21.18 55.76 -10.10
C VAL A 12 21.25 54.67 -9.03
N VAL A 13 20.40 54.76 -8.01
CA VAL A 13 20.19 53.72 -7.04
C VAL A 13 19.32 52.65 -7.71
N PHE A 14 19.95 51.60 -8.23
CA PHE A 14 19.27 50.37 -8.66
C PHE A 14 18.79 49.66 -7.38
N THR A 15 17.54 49.90 -6.99
CA THR A 15 16.84 49.07 -6.01
C THR A 15 16.56 47.73 -6.67
N LEU A 16 17.46 46.78 -6.45
CA LEU A 16 17.22 45.34 -6.71
C LEU A 16 16.11 44.89 -5.77
N GLY A 17 14.87 45.05 -6.19
CA GLY A 17 13.70 44.41 -5.62
C GLY A 17 13.82 42.89 -5.85
N GLY A 18 14.67 42.21 -5.10
CA GLY A 18 14.72 40.77 -5.05
C GLY A 18 13.39 40.26 -4.50
N CYS A 19 12.46 39.89 -5.38
CA CYS A 19 11.35 39.02 -5.01
C CYS A 19 11.95 37.69 -4.54
N SER A 20 12.28 37.61 -3.27
CA SER A 20 12.52 36.32 -2.63
C SER A 20 11.18 35.58 -2.61
N VAL A 21 10.92 34.83 -3.67
CA VAL A 21 9.92 33.80 -3.65
C VAL A 21 10.44 32.73 -2.65
N LEU A 22 10.18 32.98 -1.36
CA LEU A 22 10.42 31.90 -0.37
C LEU A 22 9.60 30.71 -0.80
N PRO A 23 10.23 29.55 -0.97
CA PRO A 23 9.49 28.31 -1.21
C PRO A 23 8.44 28.17 -0.11
N ARG A 24 7.18 28.06 -0.51
CA ARG A 24 6.10 27.81 0.45
C ARG A 24 6.48 26.56 1.23
N PRO A 25 6.51 26.57 2.57
CA PRO A 25 6.82 25.34 3.31
C PRO A 25 5.87 24.25 2.85
N ALA A 26 6.42 23.09 2.47
CA ALA A 26 5.63 21.96 2.05
C ALA A 26 4.65 21.59 3.18
N SER A 27 3.39 21.39 2.84
CA SER A 27 2.40 20.93 3.82
C SER A 27 2.88 19.62 4.43
N PRO A 28 2.77 19.42 5.75
CA PRO A 28 3.15 18.15 6.35
C PRO A 28 2.34 17.01 5.73
N PRO A 29 2.94 15.84 5.51
CA PRO A 29 2.24 14.70 4.94
C PRO A 29 1.11 14.23 5.87
N ARG A 30 0.02 13.76 5.28
CA ARG A 30 -1.07 13.09 5.96
C ARG A 30 -0.77 11.60 6.00
N TYR A 31 -0.88 10.99 7.17
CA TYR A 31 -0.62 9.58 7.38
C TYR A 31 -1.92 8.79 7.47
N HIS A 32 -1.95 7.62 6.85
CA HIS A 32 -3.10 6.75 6.73
C HIS A 32 -2.72 5.31 7.11
N ASP A 33 -3.65 4.59 7.69
CA ASP A 33 -3.59 3.15 7.92
C ASP A 33 -4.82 2.46 7.29
N PHE A 34 -5.08 1.20 7.61
CA PHE A 34 -6.27 0.51 7.09
C PHE A 34 -7.54 0.83 7.89
N GLY A 35 -7.43 1.67 8.93
CA GLY A 35 -8.52 1.96 9.84
C GLY A 35 -8.76 0.86 10.88
N PRO A 36 -9.74 1.05 11.78
CA PRO A 36 -10.09 0.03 12.75
C PRO A 36 -10.76 -1.15 12.06
N ALA A 37 -10.41 -2.36 12.48
CA ALA A 37 -11.05 -3.58 11.97
C ALA A 37 -12.58 -3.51 12.18
N THR A 38 -13.32 -3.62 11.09
CA THR A 38 -14.80 -3.51 11.12
C THR A 38 -15.51 -4.78 11.52
N VAL A 39 -14.78 -5.89 11.66
CA VAL A 39 -15.34 -7.20 11.99
C VAL A 39 -14.61 -7.77 13.20
N PRO A 40 -15.33 -8.27 14.23
CA PRO A 40 -14.68 -8.98 15.32
C PRO A 40 -13.88 -10.16 14.73
N ALA A 41 -12.68 -10.36 15.26
CA ALA A 41 -11.80 -11.44 14.88
C ALA A 41 -12.57 -12.74 14.80
N SER A 42 -12.50 -13.44 13.66
CA SER A 42 -13.12 -14.76 13.50
C SER A 42 -12.54 -15.68 14.55
N THR A 43 -13.40 -16.35 15.33
CA THR A 43 -13.02 -17.30 16.38
C THR A 43 -12.48 -18.63 15.83
N LEU A 44 -12.16 -18.70 14.54
CA LEU A 44 -11.58 -19.89 13.90
C LEU A 44 -10.13 -20.05 14.37
N SER A 45 -9.95 -20.84 15.42
CA SER A 45 -8.62 -21.28 15.86
C SER A 45 -8.06 -22.26 14.83
N ALA A 46 -7.23 -21.76 13.94
CA ALA A 46 -6.54 -22.60 12.98
C ALA A 46 -5.09 -22.88 13.45
N PRO A 47 -4.51 -24.05 13.19
CA PRO A 47 -3.15 -24.40 13.58
C PRO A 47 -2.11 -23.67 12.68
N ILE A 48 -2.30 -22.38 12.45
CA ILE A 48 -1.55 -21.55 11.52
C ILE A 48 -0.83 -20.44 12.29
N GLY A 49 0.41 -20.18 11.94
CA GLY A 49 1.16 -19.02 12.37
C GLY A 49 1.46 -18.11 11.19
N LEU A 50 1.44 -16.78 11.40
CA LEU A 50 1.87 -15.83 10.38
C LEU A 50 3.40 -15.86 10.29
N GLY A 51 3.92 -16.30 9.14
CA GLY A 51 5.35 -16.42 8.85
C GLY A 51 5.97 -15.13 8.29
N GLY A 52 5.15 -14.12 8.04
CA GLY A 52 5.57 -12.81 7.55
C GLY A 52 4.90 -12.39 6.24
N VAL A 53 5.00 -11.08 5.97
CA VAL A 53 4.55 -10.45 4.73
C VAL A 53 5.77 -9.75 4.11
N SER A 54 6.13 -10.14 2.91
CA SER A 54 7.19 -9.51 2.10
C SER A 54 6.58 -8.72 0.94
N ALA A 55 7.37 -7.83 0.35
CA ALA A 55 6.97 -7.06 -0.81
C ALA A 55 8.21 -6.69 -1.66
N PRO A 56 8.03 -6.22 -2.90
CA PRO A 56 9.11 -5.61 -3.66
C PRO A 56 9.60 -4.31 -2.98
N PRO A 57 10.87 -3.90 -3.21
CA PRO A 57 11.47 -2.74 -2.53
C PRO A 57 10.66 -1.44 -2.61
N TRP A 58 9.94 -1.20 -3.72
CA TRP A 58 9.11 0.02 -3.85
C TRP A 58 7.86 0.02 -2.97
N LEU A 59 7.42 -1.12 -2.44
CA LEU A 59 6.32 -1.24 -1.48
C LEU A 59 6.81 -1.35 -0.02
N GLU A 60 8.13 -1.35 0.21
CA GLU A 60 8.72 -1.34 1.56
C GLU A 60 8.80 0.07 2.17
N GLY A 61 8.34 1.09 1.44
CA GLY A 61 8.18 2.47 1.90
C GLY A 61 6.73 2.82 2.24
N ASP A 62 6.53 4.06 2.68
CA ASP A 62 5.24 4.62 3.09
C ASP A 62 4.45 5.30 1.95
N THR A 63 4.90 5.17 0.72
CA THR A 63 4.34 5.89 -0.43
C THR A 63 3.00 5.32 -0.87
N VAL A 64 2.01 6.21 -1.08
CA VAL A 64 0.77 5.86 -1.77
C VAL A 64 1.00 5.97 -3.27
N TRP A 65 0.89 4.83 -3.96
CA TRP A 65 1.23 4.70 -5.38
C TRP A 65 0.01 4.74 -6.29
N TYR A 66 0.19 5.33 -7.49
CA TYR A 66 -0.78 5.28 -8.57
C TYR A 66 -0.12 5.15 -9.95
N ARG A 67 -0.91 4.76 -10.98
CA ARG A 67 -0.45 4.53 -12.35
C ARG A 67 -1.50 4.93 -13.38
N PHE A 68 -1.06 5.46 -14.52
CA PHE A 68 -1.92 5.72 -15.67
C PHE A 68 -1.79 4.59 -16.70
N LEU A 69 -2.73 3.64 -16.74
CA LEU A 69 -2.65 2.43 -17.56
C LEU A 69 -2.58 2.71 -19.07
N LYS A 70 -3.31 3.70 -19.56
CA LYS A 70 -3.36 4.01 -21.00
C LYS A 70 -2.26 4.96 -21.47
N ARG A 71 -1.75 5.81 -20.56
CA ARG A 71 -0.81 6.88 -20.92
C ARG A 71 0.65 6.47 -20.69
N ASP A 72 0.89 5.79 -19.57
CA ASP A 72 2.24 5.45 -19.11
C ASP A 72 2.17 4.24 -18.16
N PRO A 73 1.91 3.03 -18.70
CA PRO A 73 1.62 1.85 -17.90
C PRO A 73 2.81 1.31 -17.11
N THR A 74 4.03 1.71 -17.47
CA THR A 74 5.24 1.26 -16.80
C THR A 74 5.68 2.17 -15.66
N ARG A 75 5.12 3.38 -15.56
CA ARG A 75 5.54 4.37 -14.59
C ARG A 75 4.64 4.41 -13.36
N LEU A 76 5.20 4.05 -12.21
CA LEU A 76 4.61 4.34 -10.89
C LEU A 76 4.82 5.82 -10.52
N ARG A 77 3.81 6.41 -9.91
CA ARG A 77 3.79 7.79 -9.43
C ARG A 77 3.38 7.83 -7.98
N ALA A 78 3.97 8.75 -7.22
CA ALA A 78 3.68 8.97 -5.81
C ALA A 78 2.67 10.10 -5.61
N TYR A 79 1.73 9.94 -4.70
CA TYR A 79 0.99 11.05 -4.14
C TYR A 79 1.89 11.85 -3.20
N ALA A 80 1.98 13.17 -3.41
CA ALA A 80 3.00 14.02 -2.76
C ALA A 80 2.77 14.19 -1.25
N GLU A 81 1.53 14.39 -0.82
CA GLU A 81 1.19 14.83 0.54
C GLU A 81 0.52 13.72 1.37
N ASN A 82 0.45 12.49 0.85
CA ASN A 82 -0.19 11.37 1.53
C ASN A 82 0.76 10.19 1.63
N ARG A 83 0.81 9.59 2.81
CA ARG A 83 1.70 8.50 3.16
C ARG A 83 0.94 7.44 3.94
N TRP A 84 1.37 6.22 3.83
CA TRP A 84 0.97 5.17 4.77
C TRP A 84 1.66 5.39 6.11
N LEU A 85 0.99 5.11 7.22
CA LEU A 85 1.56 5.18 8.57
C LEU A 85 2.71 4.18 8.76
N ALA A 86 2.65 3.07 8.04
CA ALA A 86 3.70 2.07 7.92
C ALA A 86 3.69 1.49 6.50
N PRO A 87 4.78 0.85 6.03
CA PRO A 87 4.79 0.17 4.74
C PRO A 87 3.60 -0.76 4.55
N PRO A 88 2.96 -0.81 3.38
CA PRO A 88 1.80 -1.66 3.09
C PRO A 88 1.93 -3.13 3.53
N PRO A 89 3.08 -3.83 3.37
CA PRO A 89 3.23 -5.18 3.89
C PRO A 89 3.14 -5.26 5.42
N ARG A 90 3.51 -4.21 6.16
CA ARG A 90 3.35 -4.16 7.62
C ARG A 90 1.91 -3.91 8.04
N LEU A 91 1.20 -3.02 7.33
CA LEU A 91 -0.24 -2.80 7.54
C LEU A 91 -1.03 -4.09 7.26
N LEU A 92 -0.71 -4.78 6.15
CA LEU A 92 -1.32 -6.07 5.84
C LEU A 92 -1.00 -7.13 6.90
N ALA A 93 0.24 -7.16 7.42
CA ALA A 93 0.60 -8.07 8.50
C ALA A 93 -0.18 -7.79 9.80
N GLN A 94 -0.50 -6.52 10.08
CA GLN A 94 -1.36 -6.14 11.21
C GLN A 94 -2.79 -6.63 10.98
N ALA A 95 -3.41 -6.31 9.84
CA ALA A 95 -4.75 -6.78 9.49
C ALA A 95 -4.84 -8.32 9.54
N MET A 96 -3.80 -9.03 9.06
CA MET A 96 -3.73 -10.50 9.16
C MET A 96 -3.74 -10.99 10.61
N ARG A 97 -3.08 -10.32 11.55
CA ARG A 97 -3.11 -10.72 12.98
C ARG A 97 -4.48 -10.52 13.62
N GLU A 98 -5.26 -9.56 13.14
CA GLU A 98 -6.62 -9.29 13.59
C GLU A 98 -7.62 -10.35 13.10
N HIS A 99 -7.39 -10.91 11.91
CA HIS A 99 -8.24 -11.93 11.31
C HIS A 99 -7.76 -13.37 11.55
N LEU A 100 -6.48 -13.57 11.83
CA LEU A 100 -5.88 -14.89 12.03
C LEU A 100 -5.54 -15.08 13.50
N HIS A 101 -6.33 -15.90 14.20
CA HIS A 101 -5.95 -16.37 15.53
C HIS A 101 -4.80 -17.35 15.42
N ALA A 102 -3.59 -16.82 15.55
CA ALA A 102 -2.38 -17.62 15.47
C ALA A 102 -2.31 -18.63 16.62
N SER A 103 -2.02 -19.88 16.29
CA SER A 103 -1.74 -20.91 17.30
C SER A 103 -0.35 -20.72 17.91
N ASP A 104 -0.22 -20.94 19.22
CA ASP A 104 1.08 -20.95 19.91
C ASP A 104 2.01 -22.06 19.38
N ARG A 105 1.44 -23.11 18.81
CA ARG A 105 2.17 -24.24 18.21
C ARG A 105 1.67 -24.51 16.79
N PRO A 106 1.99 -23.64 15.83
CA PRO A 106 1.46 -23.76 14.48
C PRO A 106 1.99 -25.02 13.79
N ARG A 107 1.09 -25.75 13.11
CA ARG A 107 1.46 -26.83 12.18
C ARG A 107 1.84 -26.29 10.81
N TYR A 108 1.27 -25.12 10.46
CA TYR A 108 1.47 -24.45 9.17
C TYR A 108 1.93 -23.01 9.39
N ARG A 109 2.71 -22.49 8.45
CA ARG A 109 3.15 -21.09 8.41
C ARG A 109 2.60 -20.44 7.17
N LEU A 110 1.82 -19.37 7.34
CA LEU A 110 1.32 -18.56 6.25
C LEU A 110 2.36 -17.49 5.90
N ARG A 111 2.91 -17.53 4.68
CA ARG A 111 3.76 -16.50 4.11
C ARG A 111 3.01 -15.77 3.02
N LEU A 112 3.11 -14.45 3.01
CA LEU A 112 2.48 -13.59 2.03
C LEU A 112 3.55 -12.81 1.26
N HIS A 113 3.32 -12.61 -0.03
CA HIS A 113 4.11 -11.70 -0.86
C HIS A 113 3.16 -10.72 -1.54
N LEU A 114 3.21 -9.44 -1.09
CA LEU A 114 2.41 -8.36 -1.65
C LEU A 114 3.06 -7.91 -2.97
N VAL A 115 2.38 -8.14 -4.09
CA VAL A 115 2.91 -7.86 -5.44
C VAL A 115 2.49 -6.49 -5.96
N ARG A 116 1.23 -6.11 -5.70
CA ARG A 116 0.66 -4.81 -6.10
C ARG A 116 -0.18 -4.23 -4.98
N PHE A 117 -0.06 -2.91 -4.82
CA PHE A 117 -0.84 -2.12 -3.87
C PHE A 117 -0.85 -0.68 -4.38
N GLU A 118 -1.75 -0.39 -5.34
CA GLU A 118 -1.73 0.86 -6.07
C GLU A 118 -3.11 1.22 -6.65
N GLN A 119 -3.30 2.49 -7.00
CA GLN A 119 -4.45 2.95 -7.75
C GLN A 119 -4.11 3.03 -9.24
N ASP A 120 -4.95 2.42 -10.07
CA ASP A 120 -4.84 2.40 -11.53
C ASP A 120 -5.85 3.37 -12.15
N PHE A 121 -5.37 4.36 -12.88
CA PHE A 121 -6.19 5.26 -13.69
C PHE A 121 -6.40 4.70 -15.08
N THR A 122 -7.64 4.43 -15.45
CA THR A 122 -8.02 4.10 -16.83
C THR A 122 -8.34 5.33 -17.67
N SER A 123 -8.72 6.44 -17.01
CA SER A 123 -8.85 7.79 -17.58
C SER A 123 -8.63 8.82 -16.47
N LEU A 124 -8.72 10.11 -16.79
CA LEU A 124 -8.65 11.18 -15.76
C LEU A 124 -9.84 11.18 -14.79
N THR A 125 -10.95 10.55 -15.18
CA THR A 125 -12.20 10.51 -14.41
C THR A 125 -12.55 9.12 -13.89
N ARG A 126 -11.73 8.10 -14.16
CA ARG A 126 -11.97 6.71 -13.74
C ARG A 126 -10.70 6.07 -13.21
N ALA A 127 -10.81 5.58 -11.99
CA ALA A 127 -9.73 4.84 -11.34
C ALA A 127 -10.28 3.57 -10.67
N THR A 128 -9.39 2.61 -10.47
CA THR A 128 -9.61 1.40 -9.69
C THR A 128 -8.45 1.22 -8.74
N VAL A 129 -8.68 0.66 -7.57
CA VAL A 129 -7.62 0.19 -6.69
C VAL A 129 -7.35 -1.29 -6.95
N VAL A 130 -6.09 -1.70 -6.83
CA VAL A 130 -5.65 -3.08 -7.08
C VAL A 130 -4.74 -3.54 -5.95
N VAL A 131 -5.09 -4.69 -5.39
CA VAL A 131 -4.27 -5.43 -4.42
C VAL A 131 -4.03 -6.83 -4.97
N ARG A 132 -2.75 -7.23 -5.05
CA ARG A 132 -2.37 -8.57 -5.50
C ARG A 132 -1.39 -9.18 -4.50
N ILE A 133 -1.71 -10.38 -4.01
CA ILE A 133 -0.97 -11.07 -2.97
C ILE A 133 -0.80 -12.53 -3.34
N HIS A 134 0.43 -13.03 -3.33
CA HIS A 134 0.69 -14.46 -3.29
C HIS A 134 0.68 -14.95 -1.84
N ALA A 135 -0.17 -15.91 -1.55
CA ALA A 135 -0.24 -16.56 -0.24
C ALA A 135 0.29 -17.98 -0.36
N MET A 136 1.14 -18.39 0.57
CA MET A 136 1.70 -19.74 0.67
C MET A 136 1.56 -20.26 2.10
N LEU A 137 0.97 -21.44 2.22
CA LEU A 137 1.00 -22.22 3.45
C LEU A 137 2.17 -23.20 3.37
N LEU A 138 3.03 -23.16 4.37
CA LEU A 138 4.17 -24.06 4.51
C LEU A 138 3.92 -24.98 5.70
N ASP A 139 4.29 -26.25 5.56
CA ASP A 139 4.29 -27.19 6.66
C ASP A 139 5.48 -26.98 7.62
N ARG A 140 5.64 -27.85 8.62
CA ARG A 140 6.76 -27.77 9.59
C ARG A 140 8.12 -28.01 8.95
N ALA A 141 8.19 -28.76 7.85
CA ALA A 141 9.41 -29.02 7.10
C ALA A 141 9.75 -27.85 6.15
N GLY A 142 8.85 -26.86 6.01
CA GLY A 142 9.03 -25.73 5.09
C GLY A 142 8.58 -26.04 3.66
N LEU A 143 7.92 -27.18 3.43
CA LEU A 143 7.37 -27.52 2.13
C LEU A 143 6.05 -26.79 1.90
N VAL A 144 5.78 -26.43 0.65
CA VAL A 144 4.53 -25.78 0.27
C VAL A 144 3.39 -26.77 0.38
N TRP A 145 2.48 -26.53 1.31
CA TRP A 145 1.25 -27.29 1.51
C TRP A 145 0.13 -26.80 0.58
N ALA A 146 -0.02 -25.48 0.48
CA ALA A 146 -1.00 -24.84 -0.38
C ALA A 146 -0.51 -23.46 -0.80
N GLN A 147 -0.94 -23.00 -1.98
CA GLN A 147 -0.66 -21.65 -2.44
C GLN A 147 -1.82 -21.07 -3.24
N LYS A 148 -2.00 -19.75 -3.20
CA LYS A 148 -3.04 -19.06 -3.95
C LYS A 148 -2.64 -17.62 -4.27
N LEU A 149 -3.00 -17.17 -5.48
CA LEU A 149 -2.94 -15.77 -5.86
C LEU A 149 -4.28 -15.10 -5.52
N PHE A 150 -4.25 -14.12 -4.63
CA PHE A 150 -5.37 -13.22 -4.37
C PHE A 150 -5.20 -11.97 -5.20
N GLN A 151 -6.23 -11.64 -5.99
CA GLN A 151 -6.27 -10.45 -6.79
C GLN A 151 -7.61 -9.75 -6.56
N LEU A 152 -7.56 -8.64 -5.84
CA LEU A 152 -8.70 -7.83 -5.51
C LEU A 152 -8.61 -6.51 -6.28
N SER A 153 -9.75 -6.01 -6.73
CA SER A 153 -9.83 -4.69 -7.34
C SER A 153 -11.23 -4.11 -7.16
N GLY A 154 -11.32 -2.80 -7.08
CA GLY A 154 -12.58 -2.10 -6.94
C GLY A 154 -12.53 -0.71 -7.56
N PRO A 155 -13.66 -0.17 -8.04
CA PRO A 155 -13.74 1.21 -8.52
C PRO A 155 -13.54 2.17 -7.36
N THR A 156 -12.97 3.35 -7.67
CA THR A 156 -12.73 4.38 -6.68
C THR A 156 -12.74 5.76 -7.32
N THR A 157 -12.86 6.84 -6.52
CA THR A 157 -12.67 8.19 -7.02
C THR A 157 -11.25 8.40 -7.52
N PRO A 158 -11.05 9.18 -8.62
CA PRO A 158 -9.74 9.35 -9.25
C PRO A 158 -8.89 10.40 -8.53
N ASP A 159 -8.72 10.23 -7.22
CA ASP A 159 -7.97 11.10 -6.33
C ASP A 159 -7.29 10.30 -5.22
N VAL A 160 -6.54 10.97 -4.37
CA VAL A 160 -5.82 10.33 -3.27
C VAL A 160 -6.73 9.77 -2.18
N SER A 161 -7.89 10.42 -1.93
CA SER A 161 -8.85 9.91 -0.95
C SER A 161 -9.38 8.55 -1.39
N GLY A 162 -9.82 8.47 -2.65
CA GLY A 162 -10.24 7.19 -3.22
C GLY A 162 -9.14 6.14 -3.26
N ALA A 163 -7.88 6.54 -3.46
CA ALA A 163 -6.76 5.61 -3.37
C ALA A 163 -6.61 5.03 -1.96
N VAL A 164 -6.59 5.90 -0.94
CA VAL A 164 -6.42 5.51 0.45
C VAL A 164 -7.60 4.65 0.93
N ASP A 165 -8.82 5.14 0.77
CA ASP A 165 -10.04 4.46 1.23
C ASP A 165 -10.20 3.09 0.54
N GLY A 166 -10.00 3.07 -0.78
CA GLY A 166 -10.14 1.84 -1.55
C GLY A 166 -9.04 0.81 -1.25
N LEU A 167 -7.78 1.23 -1.13
CA LEU A 167 -6.68 0.32 -0.80
C LEU A 167 -6.78 -0.20 0.64
N SER A 168 -7.22 0.62 1.60
CA SER A 168 -7.47 0.20 2.97
C SER A 168 -8.57 -0.86 3.03
N ALA A 169 -9.71 -0.60 2.36
CA ALA A 169 -10.80 -1.56 2.30
C ALA A 169 -10.40 -2.88 1.64
N LEU A 170 -9.63 -2.84 0.53
CA LEU A 170 -9.13 -4.06 -0.11
C LEU A 170 -8.06 -4.77 0.71
N GLY A 171 -7.25 -4.05 1.49
CA GLY A 171 -6.28 -4.62 2.43
C GLY A 171 -6.97 -5.46 3.51
N GLU A 172 -8.01 -4.91 4.13
CA GLU A 172 -8.86 -5.59 5.11
C GLU A 172 -9.61 -6.79 4.49
N GLN A 173 -10.20 -6.61 3.31
CA GLN A 173 -10.87 -7.69 2.59
C GLN A 173 -9.89 -8.82 2.26
N ALA A 174 -8.67 -8.51 1.81
CA ALA A 174 -7.64 -9.50 1.52
C ALA A 174 -7.26 -10.28 2.78
N ALA A 175 -7.07 -9.61 3.91
CA ALA A 175 -6.75 -10.27 5.17
C ALA A 175 -7.84 -11.26 5.59
N LYS A 176 -9.11 -10.89 5.47
CA LYS A 176 -10.27 -11.74 5.74
C LYS A 176 -10.31 -12.96 4.80
N GLU A 177 -10.19 -12.74 3.49
CA GLU A 177 -10.28 -13.82 2.49
C GLU A 177 -9.10 -14.80 2.61
N ILE A 178 -7.88 -14.29 2.83
CA ILE A 178 -6.68 -15.10 3.02
C ILE A 178 -6.80 -15.95 4.29
N SER A 179 -7.29 -15.36 5.40
CA SER A 179 -7.48 -16.07 6.66
C SER A 179 -8.51 -17.19 6.51
N ALA A 180 -9.63 -16.94 5.84
CA ALA A 180 -10.65 -17.95 5.56
C ALA A 180 -10.12 -19.07 4.67
N TRP A 181 -9.39 -18.75 3.59
CA TRP A 181 -8.74 -19.74 2.73
C TRP A 181 -7.73 -20.60 3.50
N ALA A 182 -6.88 -19.98 4.29
CA ALA A 182 -5.86 -20.67 5.07
C ALA A 182 -6.51 -21.63 6.09
N ALA A 183 -7.58 -21.22 6.77
CA ALA A 183 -8.34 -22.04 7.69
C ALA A 183 -9.00 -23.23 6.96
N ALA A 184 -9.59 -23.00 5.79
CA ALA A 184 -10.18 -24.06 4.98
C ALA A 184 -9.16 -25.12 4.54
N CYS A 185 -7.94 -24.69 4.16
CA CYS A 185 -6.86 -25.59 3.74
C CYS A 185 -6.19 -26.37 4.89
N THR A 186 -6.43 -25.98 6.13
CA THR A 186 -5.82 -26.59 7.33
C THR A 186 -6.85 -27.24 8.26
N GLY A 187 -8.14 -27.16 7.92
CA GLY A 187 -9.25 -27.72 8.71
C GLY A 187 -9.12 -29.24 8.94
N SER A 188 -9.55 -29.67 10.10
CA SER A 188 -9.45 -31.05 10.59
C SER A 188 -10.31 -32.01 9.76
N GLY A 189 -9.69 -32.95 9.11
CA GLY A 189 -10.37 -34.15 8.61
C GLY A 189 -10.47 -34.27 7.11
N GLY A 190 -9.38 -34.70 6.50
CA GLY A 190 -9.43 -35.49 5.26
C GLY A 190 -9.79 -34.70 4.01
N SER A 191 -8.86 -34.66 3.08
CA SER A 191 -9.07 -34.35 1.66
C SER A 191 -9.94 -33.13 1.35
N VAL A 192 -9.44 -31.93 1.72
CA VAL A 192 -9.88 -30.72 1.04
C VAL A 192 -9.45 -30.86 -0.43
N PRO A 193 -10.36 -30.72 -1.40
CA PRO A 193 -10.00 -30.85 -2.80
C PRO A 193 -8.85 -29.90 -3.11
N LEU A 194 -7.80 -30.40 -3.76
CA LEU A 194 -6.64 -29.60 -4.21
C LEU A 194 -7.07 -28.35 -5.02
N SER A 195 -8.25 -28.40 -5.65
CA SER A 195 -8.87 -27.27 -6.35
C SER A 195 -9.21 -26.06 -5.49
N VAL A 196 -9.36 -26.22 -4.18
CA VAL A 196 -9.64 -25.09 -3.25
C VAL A 196 -8.34 -24.53 -2.67
N CYS A 197 -7.35 -25.38 -2.49
CA CYS A 197 -6.07 -25.03 -1.85
C CYS A 197 -4.91 -24.85 -2.83
N GLY A 198 -5.02 -25.35 -4.06
CA GLY A 198 -4.09 -25.15 -5.15
C GLY A 198 -4.70 -24.21 -6.19
N GLY A 199 -4.26 -22.97 -6.23
CA GLY A 199 -4.52 -22.11 -7.36
C GLY A 199 -3.55 -22.46 -8.48
N SER A 200 -4.08 -22.76 -9.66
CA SER A 200 -3.35 -22.81 -10.93
C SER A 200 -2.83 -21.44 -11.31
#